data_1dc8031f92f880873812a10f128f5145
#
_entry.id   1dc8031f92f880873812a10f128f5145
#
_cell.length_a   1.000
_cell.length_b   1.000
_cell.length_c   1.000
_cell.angle_alpha   90.00
_cell.angle_beta   90.00
_cell.angle_gamma   90.00
#
_symmetry.space_group_name_H-M   'P 1'
#
loop_
_entity.id
_entity.type
_entity.pdbx_description
1 polymer ?
#
loop_
_entity_poly.entity_id
_entity_poly.type
_entity_poly.pdbx_seq_one_letter_code
_entity_poly.pdbx_strand_id
1 'polypeptide(L)'
;MINNLKSIFVSAGYFVKLIFIPKKYDVVFVSSVFFNRGKAGENILLKPMIECCNDNNLSFTIIEDTDLNGEYKDFIRNKKSIPFDFISLLQIIFRKIYNLIYKNPSSINEEYERDLKISNILGILFFKKFYSKVYITLLWNNVTLWRSINPSSCIIDYQHGIIFDGHAGYVKDGKPPKVKFANKITTLVYGCKFKSLLINNDNTKFYSEKNIINVGLRKYLDTSVKAPKTSKKILFTLQITADFHEKQFNEQYVQIVKKLIEDNAQFLTLNNYEIIFRHHPRYSVSQCPELKIENDFVSFDNKTPILDLLNDVNVHITFNSTSSLDAAMKGIPTIFIDMHDPQSPNEIFFNQYKYPLKDLVIKDNEDLKKLLTGFQNKEKYDSYCKSVHDWSDELYQDFDESKFKNFLLETINFNDNA
;
A
#
# COMPACT_ATOMS: atom_id res chain seq x y z
N MET A 1 16.05 19.63 -5.56
CA MET A 1 17.32 19.54 -4.80
C MET A 1 17.36 20.44 -3.57
N ILE A 2 17.04 21.74 -3.65
CA ILE A 2 17.11 22.68 -2.50
C ILE A 2 16.17 22.29 -1.34
N ASN A 3 14.95 21.85 -1.62
CA ASN A 3 13.98 21.44 -0.59
C ASN A 3 14.45 20.21 0.20
N ASN A 4 15.16 19.27 -0.44
CA ASN A 4 15.70 18.09 0.23
C ASN A 4 16.85 18.46 1.17
N LEU A 5 17.71 19.41 0.80
CA LEU A 5 18.78 19.89 1.66
C LEU A 5 18.25 20.53 2.96
N LYS A 6 17.23 21.41 2.83
CA LYS A 6 16.59 22.03 4.00
C LYS A 6 16.01 20.98 4.94
N SER A 7 15.36 19.95 4.40
CA SER A 7 14.78 18.86 5.19
C SER A 7 15.85 18.04 5.91
N ILE A 8 16.97 17.73 5.23
CA ILE A 8 18.11 17.05 5.84
C ILE A 8 18.68 17.86 7.02
N PHE A 9 18.83 19.20 6.88
CA PHE A 9 19.33 20.04 7.98
C PHE A 9 18.35 20.09 9.16
N VAL A 10 17.04 20.20 8.91
CA VAL A 10 16.02 20.16 9.97
C VAL A 10 16.06 18.81 10.69
N SER A 11 16.14 17.73 9.94
CA SER A 11 16.29 16.37 10.45
C SER A 11 17.55 16.22 11.28
N ALA A 12 18.71 16.65 10.77
CA ALA A 12 19.97 16.61 11.51
C ALA A 12 19.90 17.38 12.84
N GLY A 13 19.35 18.59 12.82
CA GLY A 13 19.15 19.40 14.02
C GLY A 13 18.29 18.69 15.09
N TYR A 14 17.25 17.97 14.67
CA TYR A 14 16.43 17.18 15.59
C TYR A 14 17.21 16.01 16.18
N PHE A 15 17.84 15.17 15.35
CA PHE A 15 18.54 13.97 15.83
C PHE A 15 19.80 14.28 16.62
N VAL A 16 20.51 15.36 16.31
CA VAL A 16 21.62 15.85 17.14
C VAL A 16 21.12 16.29 18.52
N LYS A 17 19.97 16.97 18.62
CA LYS A 17 19.38 17.32 19.93
C LYS A 17 19.00 16.08 20.76
N LEU A 18 18.60 14.97 20.13
CA LEU A 18 18.30 13.73 20.85
C LEU A 18 19.50 13.13 21.59
N ILE A 19 20.72 13.43 21.17
CA ILE A 19 21.93 13.02 21.89
C ILE A 19 21.94 13.59 23.31
N PHE A 20 21.42 14.81 23.49
CA PHE A 20 21.46 15.55 24.75
C PHE A 20 20.11 15.51 25.47
N ILE A 21 19.00 15.61 24.76
CA ILE A 21 17.66 15.79 25.33
C ILE A 21 16.85 14.50 25.16
N PRO A 22 16.52 13.79 26.26
CA PRO A 22 15.72 12.57 26.16
C PRO A 22 14.32 12.86 25.65
N LYS A 23 13.81 11.92 24.84
CA LYS A 23 12.43 11.92 24.34
C LYS A 23 11.82 10.56 24.62
N LYS A 24 10.65 10.58 25.25
CA LYS A 24 9.85 9.39 25.55
C LYS A 24 8.47 9.56 24.96
N TYR A 25 7.98 8.52 24.34
CA TYR A 25 6.65 8.46 23.76
C TYR A 25 5.98 7.12 24.11
N ASP A 26 4.67 7.11 24.22
CA ASP A 26 3.92 5.86 24.30
C ASP A 26 3.92 5.19 22.93
N VAL A 27 3.71 5.97 21.86
CA VAL A 27 3.62 5.48 20.49
C VAL A 27 4.47 6.30 19.52
N VAL A 28 5.21 5.63 18.65
CA VAL A 28 5.90 6.24 17.51
C VAL A 28 5.30 5.67 16.22
N PHE A 29 4.69 6.53 15.42
CA PHE A 29 4.26 6.18 14.08
C PHE A 29 5.41 6.38 13.10
N VAL A 30 5.70 5.35 12.30
CA VAL A 30 6.76 5.38 11.29
C VAL A 30 6.13 5.20 9.93
N SER A 31 6.25 6.22 9.10
CA SER A 31 5.62 6.28 7.78
C SER A 31 6.61 6.75 6.71
N SER A 32 6.16 6.74 5.48
CA SER A 32 6.83 7.35 4.33
C SER A 32 5.91 8.39 3.71
N VAL A 33 6.50 9.44 3.14
CA VAL A 33 5.78 10.47 2.35
C VAL A 33 4.83 9.87 1.32
N PHE A 34 5.21 8.72 0.78
CA PHE A 34 4.42 7.97 -0.21
C PHE A 34 2.99 7.65 0.23
N PHE A 35 2.75 7.50 1.54
CA PHE A 35 1.43 7.21 2.09
C PHE A 35 0.60 8.45 2.43
N ASN A 36 1.13 9.65 2.22
CA ASN A 36 0.45 10.91 2.52
C ASN A 36 -0.50 11.30 1.38
N ARG A 37 -1.72 10.85 1.45
CA ARG A 37 -2.75 11.08 0.43
C ARG A 37 -3.89 11.98 0.92
N GLY A 38 -3.84 12.40 2.18
CA GLY A 38 -4.81 13.31 2.77
C GLY A 38 -4.43 14.79 2.58
N LYS A 39 -5.33 15.68 2.98
CA LYS A 39 -5.10 17.13 2.97
C LYS A 39 -3.88 17.47 3.84
N ALA A 40 -3.07 18.42 3.37
CA ALA A 40 -1.86 18.88 4.08
C ALA A 40 -0.82 17.77 4.42
N GLY A 41 -0.77 16.69 3.63
CA GLY A 41 0.18 15.60 3.83
C GLY A 41 -0.23 14.62 4.94
N GLU A 42 -1.51 14.52 5.26
CA GLU A 42 -1.99 13.53 6.22
C GLU A 42 -1.88 12.11 5.66
N ASN A 43 -1.43 11.18 6.50
CA ASN A 43 -1.50 9.77 6.20
C ASN A 43 -2.88 9.24 6.63
N ILE A 44 -3.75 8.99 5.65
CA ILE A 44 -5.12 8.55 5.91
C ILE A 44 -5.22 7.15 6.52
N LEU A 45 -4.22 6.31 6.30
CA LEU A 45 -4.17 4.95 6.89
C LEU A 45 -3.89 5.01 8.39
N LEU A 46 -2.97 5.88 8.81
CA LEU A 46 -2.61 6.05 10.23
C LEU A 46 -3.54 6.99 10.99
N LYS A 47 -4.33 7.80 10.30
CA LYS A 47 -5.20 8.81 10.92
C LYS A 47 -6.11 8.25 12.01
N PRO A 48 -6.83 7.12 11.82
CA PRO A 48 -7.69 6.54 12.87
C PRO A 48 -6.92 6.18 14.14
N MET A 49 -5.69 5.66 13.97
CA MET A 49 -4.84 5.27 15.09
C MET A 49 -4.28 6.47 15.85
N ILE A 50 -3.91 7.53 15.11
CA ILE A 50 -3.43 8.81 15.68
C ILE A 50 -4.53 9.48 16.50
N GLU A 51 -5.77 9.47 16.00
CA GLU A 51 -6.93 9.99 16.73
C GLU A 51 -7.19 9.18 18.00
N CYS A 52 -7.13 7.85 17.91
CA CYS A 52 -7.24 6.99 19.09
C CYS A 52 -6.18 7.32 20.16
N CYS A 53 -4.94 7.64 19.76
CA CYS A 53 -3.93 8.12 20.71
C CYS A 53 -4.30 9.44 21.36
N ASN A 54 -4.78 10.43 20.58
CA ASN A 54 -5.24 11.72 21.11
C ASN A 54 -6.39 11.56 22.11
N ASP A 55 -7.40 10.77 21.75
CA ASP A 55 -8.61 10.57 22.57
C ASP A 55 -8.32 9.85 23.88
N ASN A 56 -7.20 9.13 23.94
CA ASN A 56 -6.76 8.43 25.15
C ASN A 56 -5.56 9.09 25.86
N ASN A 57 -5.21 10.31 25.49
CA ASN A 57 -4.10 11.10 26.05
C ASN A 57 -2.75 10.39 26.01
N LEU A 58 -2.51 9.56 25.00
CA LEU A 58 -1.24 8.91 24.79
C LEU A 58 -0.25 9.86 24.12
N SER A 59 0.96 9.90 24.64
CA SER A 59 2.03 10.67 24.01
C SER A 59 2.54 9.98 22.75
N PHE A 60 2.54 10.68 21.63
CA PHE A 60 3.01 10.11 20.38
C PHE A 60 3.81 11.09 19.52
N THR A 61 4.52 10.55 18.54
CA THR A 61 5.14 11.31 17.46
C THR A 61 5.05 10.55 16.14
N ILE A 62 5.21 11.29 15.04
CA ILE A 62 5.23 10.74 13.68
C ILE A 62 6.65 10.96 13.14
N ILE A 63 7.32 9.90 12.76
CA ILE A 63 8.60 9.93 12.04
C ILE A 63 8.30 9.59 10.58
N GLU A 64 8.75 10.44 9.68
CA GLU A 64 8.43 10.31 8.28
C GLU A 64 9.69 10.18 7.43
N ASP A 65 9.82 9.04 6.78
CA ASP A 65 10.88 8.77 5.82
C ASP A 65 10.67 9.58 4.54
N THR A 66 11.76 10.03 3.94
CA THR A 66 11.70 10.82 2.72
C THR A 66 11.85 9.98 1.48
N ASP A 67 11.43 10.61 0.40
CA ASP A 67 11.79 10.25 -0.95
C ASP A 67 13.09 10.97 -1.37
N LEU A 68 14.23 10.45 -0.91
CA LEU A 68 15.54 11.00 -1.28
C LEU A 68 15.83 10.84 -2.79
N ASN A 69 15.19 9.90 -3.45
CA ASN A 69 15.34 9.65 -4.88
C ASN A 69 14.47 10.57 -5.74
N GLY A 70 13.50 11.27 -5.15
CA GLY A 70 12.59 12.17 -5.85
C GLY A 70 11.53 11.45 -6.71
N GLU A 71 11.22 10.21 -6.37
CA GLU A 71 10.21 9.39 -7.07
C GLU A 71 8.78 9.86 -6.79
N TYR A 72 8.57 10.52 -5.65
CA TYR A 72 7.25 10.91 -5.13
C TYR A 72 7.11 12.44 -5.01
N LYS A 73 7.52 13.17 -6.04
CA LYS A 73 7.56 14.65 -6.04
C LYS A 73 6.22 15.33 -5.73
N ASP A 74 5.11 14.65 -6.02
CA ASP A 74 3.76 15.18 -5.85
C ASP A 74 3.19 14.95 -4.44
N PHE A 75 3.90 14.19 -3.58
CA PHE A 75 3.44 13.94 -2.22
C PHE A 75 3.94 15.01 -1.25
N ILE A 76 3.04 15.47 -0.40
CA ILE A 76 3.32 16.50 0.59
C ILE A 76 3.66 15.83 1.93
N ARG A 77 4.79 16.23 2.52
CA ARG A 77 5.15 15.82 3.87
C ARG A 77 4.13 16.33 4.89
N ASN A 78 3.81 15.50 5.88
CA ASN A 78 3.01 15.91 7.02
C ASN A 78 3.77 16.96 7.85
N LYS A 79 3.14 18.14 8.04
CA LYS A 79 3.76 19.26 8.78
C LYS A 79 4.05 18.95 10.24
N LYS A 80 3.40 17.95 10.82
CA LYS A 80 3.58 17.52 12.22
C LYS A 80 4.60 16.40 12.38
N SER A 81 5.12 15.85 11.27
CA SER A 81 6.09 14.78 11.32
C SER A 81 7.51 15.27 11.54
N ILE A 82 8.31 14.42 12.15
CA ILE A 82 9.76 14.57 12.27
C ILE A 82 10.38 13.99 11.00
N PRO A 83 11.10 14.79 10.21
CA PRO A 83 11.75 14.27 9.01
C PRO A 83 12.88 13.31 9.36
N PHE A 84 12.92 12.16 8.71
CA PHE A 84 13.94 11.13 8.93
C PHE A 84 15.12 11.22 7.94
N ASP A 85 15.15 12.24 7.10
CA ASP A 85 16.05 12.45 5.96
C ASP A 85 17.53 12.28 6.29
N PHE A 86 17.97 12.88 7.40
CA PHE A 86 19.36 12.78 7.83
C PHE A 86 19.76 11.34 8.16
N ILE A 87 18.90 10.62 8.87
CA ILE A 87 19.16 9.23 9.23
C ILE A 87 19.12 8.34 7.99
N SER A 88 18.15 8.55 7.10
CA SER A 88 18.07 7.83 5.81
C SER A 88 19.31 8.06 4.96
N LEU A 89 19.83 9.29 4.92
CA LEU A 89 21.07 9.61 4.23
C LEU A 89 22.28 8.86 4.87
N LEU A 90 22.36 8.83 6.18
CA LEU A 90 23.41 8.08 6.89
C LEU A 90 23.29 6.58 6.62
N GLN A 91 22.09 6.02 6.59
CA GLN A 91 21.88 4.62 6.24
C GLN A 91 22.40 4.31 4.82
N ILE A 92 22.12 5.18 3.84
CA ILE A 92 22.64 5.03 2.47
C ILE A 92 24.17 5.06 2.47
N ILE A 93 24.79 6.01 3.17
CA ILE A 93 26.24 6.14 3.27
C ILE A 93 26.85 4.88 3.92
N PHE A 94 26.31 4.45 5.07
CA PHE A 94 26.81 3.26 5.75
C PHE A 94 26.61 1.97 4.94
N ARG A 95 25.51 1.84 4.21
CA ARG A 95 25.33 0.72 3.27
C ARG A 95 26.38 0.71 2.17
N LYS A 96 26.70 1.87 1.58
CA LYS A 96 27.78 1.99 0.59
C LYS A 96 29.14 1.63 1.17
N ILE A 97 29.48 2.14 2.37
CA ILE A 97 30.72 1.80 3.06
C ILE A 97 30.79 0.31 3.38
N TYR A 98 29.68 -0.26 3.88
CA TYR A 98 29.61 -1.69 4.17
C TYR A 98 29.87 -2.53 2.91
N ASN A 99 29.23 -2.16 1.80
CA ASN A 99 29.36 -2.86 0.52
C ASN A 99 30.77 -2.73 -0.11
N LEU A 100 31.52 -1.67 0.23
CA LEU A 100 32.94 -1.51 -0.17
C LEU A 100 33.88 -2.41 0.66
N ILE A 101 33.53 -2.66 1.92
CA ILE A 101 34.38 -3.47 2.84
C ILE A 101 34.00 -4.96 2.73
N TYR A 102 32.73 -5.26 2.58
CA TYR A 102 32.18 -6.61 2.50
C TYR A 102 31.50 -6.80 1.14
N LYS A 103 31.28 -8.08 0.77
CA LYS A 103 30.53 -8.40 -0.43
C LYS A 103 29.10 -7.82 -0.36
N ASN A 104 28.60 -7.37 -1.51
CA ASN A 104 27.19 -6.94 -1.62
C ASN A 104 26.25 -8.07 -1.18
N PRO A 105 25.21 -7.78 -0.38
CA PRO A 105 24.21 -8.76 -0.03
C PRO A 105 23.56 -9.37 -1.28
N SER A 106 23.46 -10.68 -1.32
CA SER A 106 22.87 -11.46 -2.42
C SER A 106 21.46 -11.94 -2.10
N SER A 107 21.00 -11.72 -0.86
CA SER A 107 19.69 -12.15 -0.37
C SER A 107 19.09 -11.16 0.61
N ILE A 108 17.77 -11.18 0.76
CA ILE A 108 17.03 -10.39 1.75
C ILE A 108 17.54 -10.66 3.18
N ASN A 109 17.97 -11.87 3.48
CA ASN A 109 18.51 -12.21 4.79
C ASN A 109 19.88 -11.56 5.04
N GLU A 110 20.73 -11.47 4.04
CA GLU A 110 22.02 -10.78 4.14
C GLU A 110 21.82 -9.26 4.25
N GLU A 111 20.85 -8.71 3.53
CA GLU A 111 20.44 -7.31 3.68
C GLU A 111 19.97 -7.01 5.10
N TYR A 112 19.17 -7.90 5.69
CA TYR A 112 18.74 -7.77 7.07
C TYR A 112 19.92 -7.73 8.05
N GLU A 113 20.91 -8.62 7.91
CA GLU A 113 22.10 -8.66 8.79
C GLU A 113 22.98 -7.40 8.64
N ARG A 114 23.15 -6.91 7.42
CA ARG A 114 23.82 -5.62 7.16
C ARG A 114 23.10 -4.48 7.84
N ASP A 115 21.80 -4.39 7.63
CA ASP A 115 20.98 -3.29 8.15
C ASP A 115 20.85 -3.34 9.67
N LEU A 116 20.92 -4.52 10.29
CA LEU A 116 21.00 -4.66 11.75
C LEU A 116 22.30 -4.08 12.32
N LYS A 117 23.46 -4.34 11.67
CA LYS A 117 24.75 -3.76 12.09
C LYS A 117 24.74 -2.24 11.97
N ILE A 118 24.23 -1.70 10.86
CA ILE A 118 24.09 -0.26 10.63
C ILE A 118 23.16 0.37 11.67
N SER A 119 22.04 -0.28 11.95
CA SER A 119 21.04 0.14 12.93
C SER A 119 21.61 0.23 14.35
N ASN A 120 22.42 -0.73 14.75
CA ASN A 120 23.11 -0.70 16.05
C ASN A 120 24.05 0.53 16.18
N ILE A 121 24.80 0.83 15.12
CA ILE A 121 25.68 2.02 15.10
C ILE A 121 24.85 3.30 15.22
N LEU A 122 23.81 3.46 14.40
CA LEU A 122 22.95 4.65 14.43
C LEU A 122 22.19 4.78 15.74
N GLY A 123 21.73 3.66 16.31
CA GLY A 123 21.07 3.60 17.62
C GLY A 123 21.97 4.18 18.72
N ILE A 124 23.22 3.76 18.78
CA ILE A 124 24.21 4.26 19.76
C ILE A 124 24.50 5.74 19.53
N LEU A 125 24.66 6.17 18.28
CA LEU A 125 25.07 7.55 17.97
C LEU A 125 23.96 8.58 18.20
N PHE A 126 22.74 8.28 17.79
CA PHE A 126 21.68 9.30 17.71
C PHE A 126 20.44 9.00 18.56
N PHE A 127 20.22 7.76 19.00
CA PHE A 127 18.96 7.36 19.61
C PHE A 127 19.09 6.87 21.06
N LYS A 128 20.26 6.98 21.67
CA LYS A 128 20.51 6.50 23.05
C LYS A 128 19.50 7.04 24.09
N LYS A 129 18.93 8.22 23.83
CA LYS A 129 17.95 8.87 24.71
C LYS A 129 16.54 8.94 24.10
N PHE A 130 16.29 8.19 23.04
CA PHE A 130 14.99 8.08 22.40
C PHE A 130 14.34 6.77 22.81
N TYR A 131 13.12 6.85 23.33
CA TYR A 131 12.40 5.68 23.80
C TYR A 131 10.95 5.73 23.38
N SER A 132 10.39 4.59 22.98
CA SER A 132 8.96 4.38 22.78
C SER A 132 8.56 2.97 23.23
N LYS A 133 7.36 2.85 23.79
CA LYS A 133 6.78 1.57 24.16
C LYS A 133 6.28 0.78 22.94
N VAL A 134 5.76 1.52 21.95
CA VAL A 134 5.16 0.95 20.73
C VAL A 134 5.65 1.71 19.49
N TYR A 135 6.06 0.97 18.47
CA TYR A 135 6.33 1.47 17.13
C TYR A 135 5.30 0.91 16.16
N ILE A 136 4.54 1.77 15.48
CA ILE A 136 3.60 1.38 14.43
C ILE A 136 4.20 1.77 13.09
N THR A 137 4.53 0.78 12.26
CA THR A 137 5.19 0.97 10.97
C THR A 137 4.25 0.64 9.82
N LEU A 138 4.45 1.31 8.70
CA LEU A 138 3.97 0.85 7.39
C LEU A 138 5.18 0.29 6.63
N LEU A 139 5.04 -0.86 5.96
CA LEU A 139 6.15 -1.52 5.25
C LEU A 139 7.32 -1.96 6.15
N TRP A 140 7.07 -2.24 7.45
CA TRP A 140 8.15 -2.55 8.43
C TRP A 140 9.38 -1.63 8.32
N ASN A 141 9.15 -0.34 8.02
CA ASN A 141 10.22 0.64 7.82
C ASN A 141 11.11 0.75 9.05
N ASN A 142 12.41 0.57 8.83
CA ASN A 142 13.45 0.73 9.85
C ASN A 142 13.29 -0.16 11.12
N VAL A 143 12.61 -1.30 11.01
CA VAL A 143 12.36 -2.21 12.14
C VAL A 143 13.65 -2.60 12.87
N THR A 144 14.73 -2.86 12.14
CA THR A 144 16.05 -3.16 12.74
C THR A 144 16.54 -2.05 13.65
N LEU A 145 16.33 -0.79 13.26
CA LEU A 145 16.70 0.38 14.07
C LEU A 145 15.83 0.47 15.33
N TRP A 146 14.51 0.37 15.19
CA TRP A 146 13.60 0.47 16.34
C TRP A 146 13.85 -0.63 17.35
N ARG A 147 14.12 -1.85 16.88
CA ARG A 147 14.50 -2.98 17.75
C ARG A 147 15.86 -2.77 18.42
N SER A 148 16.83 -2.20 17.71
CA SER A 148 18.15 -1.89 18.27
C SER A 148 18.10 -0.81 19.37
N ILE A 149 17.21 0.18 19.21
CA ILE A 149 17.04 1.28 20.16
C ILE A 149 16.29 0.79 21.42
N ASN A 150 15.22 0.06 21.24
CA ASN A 150 14.32 -0.39 22.31
C ASN A 150 14.01 -1.88 22.15
N PRO A 151 14.86 -2.76 22.69
CA PRO A 151 14.70 -4.22 22.53
C PRO A 151 13.38 -4.79 23.06
N SER A 152 12.81 -4.18 24.11
CA SER A 152 11.55 -4.62 24.74
C SER A 152 10.29 -4.02 24.11
N SER A 153 10.41 -2.99 23.25
CA SER A 153 9.24 -2.35 22.66
C SER A 153 8.42 -3.30 21.77
N CYS A 154 7.13 -3.06 21.68
CA CYS A 154 6.28 -3.71 20.68
C CYS A 154 6.46 -3.04 19.34
N ILE A 155 6.77 -3.82 18.29
CA ILE A 155 6.81 -3.34 16.91
C ILE A 155 5.62 -3.91 16.16
N ILE A 156 4.86 -3.03 15.57
CA ILE A 156 3.63 -3.31 14.83
C ILE A 156 3.83 -2.95 13.38
N ASP A 157 3.52 -3.86 12.48
CA ASP A 157 3.39 -3.59 11.05
C ASP A 157 1.92 -3.50 10.68
N TYR A 158 1.46 -2.30 10.31
CA TYR A 158 0.12 -2.12 9.77
C TYR A 158 0.13 -2.39 8.28
N GLN A 159 -0.77 -3.23 7.81
CA GLN A 159 -0.91 -3.57 6.40
C GLN A 159 -0.95 -2.31 5.54
N HIS A 160 -0.25 -2.33 4.40
CA HIS A 160 -0.17 -1.17 3.50
C HIS A 160 -0.61 -1.45 2.06
N GLY A 161 -0.96 -2.68 1.78
CA GLY A 161 -1.41 -3.15 0.46
C GLY A 161 -2.05 -4.52 0.58
N ILE A 162 -2.17 -5.21 -0.53
CA ILE A 162 -2.71 -6.58 -0.52
C ILE A 162 -1.68 -7.57 0.02
N ILE A 163 -2.19 -8.60 0.70
CA ILE A 163 -1.42 -9.73 1.20
C ILE A 163 -1.83 -10.97 0.41
N PHE A 164 -0.88 -11.60 -0.27
CA PHE A 164 -1.11 -12.84 -1.02
C PHE A 164 0.00 -13.85 -0.73
N ASP A 165 -0.25 -15.13 -0.97
CA ASP A 165 0.78 -16.17 -0.88
C ASP A 165 1.84 -15.92 -1.96
N GLY A 166 3.10 -15.95 -1.56
CA GLY A 166 4.23 -15.52 -2.39
C GLY A 166 4.64 -14.07 -2.21
N HIS A 167 3.89 -13.24 -1.42
CA HIS A 167 4.31 -11.87 -1.12
C HIS A 167 5.51 -11.85 -0.18
N ALA A 168 6.68 -11.46 -0.69
CA ALA A 168 7.96 -11.49 0.03
C ALA A 168 7.94 -10.71 1.36
N GLY A 169 7.03 -9.76 1.52
CA GLY A 169 6.88 -8.96 2.73
C GLY A 169 6.01 -9.58 3.81
N TYR A 170 5.27 -10.61 3.49
CA TYR A 170 4.35 -11.24 4.44
C TYR A 170 4.57 -12.74 4.55
N VAL A 171 4.33 -13.49 3.50
CA VAL A 171 4.56 -14.93 3.46
C VAL A 171 5.02 -15.33 2.06
N LYS A 172 6.16 -16.01 1.97
CA LYS A 172 6.72 -16.56 0.74
C LYS A 172 7.30 -17.93 1.02
N ASP A 173 6.97 -18.89 0.18
CA ASP A 173 7.41 -20.29 0.34
C ASP A 173 7.06 -20.87 1.73
N GLY A 174 5.87 -20.50 2.23
CA GLY A 174 5.38 -20.93 3.54
C GLY A 174 6.11 -20.32 4.73
N LYS A 175 6.81 -19.21 4.57
CA LYS A 175 7.60 -18.58 5.65
C LYS A 175 7.43 -17.07 5.69
N PRO A 176 7.35 -16.45 6.88
CA PRO A 176 7.45 -15.00 7.02
C PRO A 176 8.87 -14.53 6.71
N PRO A 177 9.05 -13.27 6.29
CA PRO A 177 10.38 -12.70 6.11
C PRO A 177 11.14 -12.67 7.45
N LYS A 178 12.45 -12.89 7.41
CA LYS A 178 13.32 -12.92 8.59
C LYS A 178 13.17 -11.68 9.48
N VAL A 179 12.97 -10.52 8.87
CA VAL A 179 12.76 -9.26 9.61
C VAL A 179 11.55 -9.31 10.53
N LYS A 180 10.44 -9.92 10.10
CA LYS A 180 9.25 -10.06 10.93
C LYS A 180 9.43 -11.09 12.04
N PHE A 181 9.94 -12.24 11.66
CA PHE A 181 10.16 -13.35 12.60
C PHE A 181 11.16 -12.99 13.69
N ALA A 182 12.35 -12.50 13.31
CA ALA A 182 13.43 -12.16 14.25
C ALA A 182 13.07 -11.01 15.20
N ASN A 183 12.21 -10.08 14.76
CA ASN A 183 11.78 -8.95 15.57
C ASN A 183 10.41 -9.14 16.24
N LYS A 184 9.80 -10.32 16.14
CA LYS A 184 8.50 -10.66 16.77
C LYS A 184 7.43 -9.60 16.45
N ILE A 185 7.30 -9.24 15.16
CA ILE A 185 6.40 -8.16 14.74
C ILE A 185 4.95 -8.61 14.85
N THR A 186 4.11 -7.80 15.48
CA THR A 186 2.66 -7.93 15.41
C THR A 186 2.16 -7.32 14.12
N THR A 187 1.30 -8.00 13.39
CA THR A 187 0.74 -7.51 12.13
C THR A 187 -0.72 -7.11 12.32
N LEU A 188 -1.05 -5.85 12.03
CA LEU A 188 -2.43 -5.40 11.95
C LEU A 188 -2.89 -5.51 10.49
N VAL A 189 -4.07 -6.08 10.28
CA VAL A 189 -4.62 -6.33 8.94
C VAL A 189 -5.96 -5.63 8.73
N TYR A 190 -6.30 -5.42 7.45
CA TYR A 190 -7.49 -4.71 7.02
C TYR A 190 -8.78 -5.53 7.06
N GLY A 191 -8.67 -6.85 7.07
CA GLY A 191 -9.82 -7.74 7.04
C GLY A 191 -9.50 -9.18 7.44
N CYS A 192 -10.55 -9.93 7.75
CA CYS A 192 -10.41 -11.31 8.20
C CYS A 192 -9.80 -12.25 7.15
N LYS A 193 -10.01 -11.94 5.86
CA LYS A 193 -9.43 -12.72 4.76
C LYS A 193 -7.91 -12.67 4.78
N PHE A 194 -7.32 -11.50 4.98
CA PHE A 194 -5.87 -11.36 5.09
C PHE A 194 -5.30 -12.08 6.31
N LYS A 195 -6.02 -12.02 7.46
CA LYS A 195 -5.63 -12.77 8.65
C LYS A 195 -5.59 -14.27 8.38
N SER A 196 -6.67 -14.81 7.84
CA SER A 196 -6.78 -16.24 7.51
C SER A 196 -5.72 -16.68 6.52
N LEU A 197 -5.43 -15.85 5.49
CA LEU A 197 -4.42 -16.15 4.48
C LEU A 197 -3.02 -16.25 5.10
N LEU A 198 -2.65 -15.33 5.99
CA LEU A 198 -1.36 -15.36 6.67
C LEU A 198 -1.21 -16.59 7.56
N ILE A 199 -2.24 -16.92 8.36
CA ILE A 199 -2.19 -18.08 9.26
C ILE A 199 -2.13 -19.40 8.47
N ASN A 200 -2.92 -19.52 7.41
CA ASN A 200 -3.01 -20.75 6.63
C ASN A 200 -1.78 -21.05 5.77
N ASN A 201 -1.08 -20.01 5.32
CA ASN A 201 0.07 -20.17 4.42
C ASN A 201 1.42 -20.14 5.17
N ASP A 202 1.44 -19.96 6.49
CA ASP A 202 2.67 -19.97 7.27
C ASP A 202 2.94 -21.35 7.89
N ASN A 203 3.88 -22.08 7.31
CA ASN A 203 4.33 -23.38 7.82
C ASN A 203 5.17 -23.28 9.09
N THR A 204 5.65 -22.09 9.47
CA THR A 204 6.48 -21.88 10.66
C THR A 204 5.65 -21.62 11.93
N LYS A 205 4.36 -21.41 11.80
CA LYS A 205 3.43 -21.04 12.89
C LYS A 205 3.82 -19.73 13.60
N PHE A 206 4.56 -18.87 12.92
CA PHE A 206 4.83 -17.52 13.40
C PHE A 206 3.56 -16.69 13.43
N TYR A 207 2.80 -16.71 12.34
CA TYR A 207 1.50 -16.06 12.26
C TYR A 207 0.45 -16.84 13.03
N SER A 208 -0.20 -16.18 13.97
CA SER A 208 -1.19 -16.78 14.87
C SER A 208 -2.24 -15.76 15.29
N GLU A 209 -3.28 -16.21 15.93
CA GLU A 209 -4.32 -15.34 16.52
C GLU A 209 -3.75 -14.28 17.48
N LYS A 210 -2.57 -14.52 18.08
CA LYS A 210 -1.95 -13.64 19.07
C LYS A 210 -1.17 -12.48 18.43
N ASN A 211 -0.62 -12.65 17.24
CA ASN A 211 0.24 -11.65 16.59
C ASN A 211 -0.30 -11.14 15.26
N ILE A 212 -1.52 -11.57 14.86
CA ILE A 212 -2.26 -10.95 13.77
C ILE A 212 -3.59 -10.44 14.30
N ILE A 213 -3.77 -9.13 14.20
CA ILE A 213 -4.98 -8.49 14.72
C ILE A 213 -5.69 -7.80 13.56
N ASN A 214 -6.91 -8.20 13.30
CA ASN A 214 -7.75 -7.53 12.33
C ASN A 214 -8.38 -6.30 12.99
N VAL A 215 -7.91 -5.12 12.58
CA VAL A 215 -8.41 -3.82 13.06
C VAL A 215 -9.24 -3.09 12.01
N GLY A 216 -9.26 -3.60 10.77
CA GLY A 216 -9.96 -2.92 9.67
C GLY A 216 -9.16 -1.77 9.06
N LEU A 217 -9.76 -1.16 8.04
CA LEU A 217 -9.19 -0.06 7.27
C LEU A 217 -10.13 1.13 7.17
N ARG A 218 -11.44 0.88 6.95
CA ARG A 218 -12.41 1.89 6.54
C ARG A 218 -12.86 2.73 7.72
N LYS A 219 -12.39 3.96 7.84
CA LYS A 219 -12.96 5.00 8.73
C LYS A 219 -13.13 6.33 7.98
N TYR A 220 -12.15 6.65 7.14
CA TYR A 220 -12.13 7.91 6.37
C TYR A 220 -12.20 7.70 4.87
N LEU A 221 -12.40 6.46 4.44
CA LEU A 221 -12.66 6.15 3.04
C LEU A 221 -14.17 6.29 2.79
N ASP A 222 -14.54 7.07 1.79
CA ASP A 222 -15.93 7.08 1.34
C ASP A 222 -16.21 5.75 0.65
N THR A 223 -16.92 4.86 1.34
CA THR A 223 -17.33 3.54 0.86
C THR A 223 -18.82 3.49 0.52
N SER A 224 -19.49 4.65 0.49
CA SER A 224 -20.91 4.68 0.14
C SER A 224 -21.11 4.09 -1.26
N VAL A 225 -21.90 3.02 -1.34
CA VAL A 225 -22.35 2.47 -2.62
C VAL A 225 -23.33 3.46 -3.21
N LYS A 226 -22.97 4.05 -4.34
CA LYS A 226 -23.88 4.92 -5.06
C LYS A 226 -24.78 4.08 -5.97
N ALA A 227 -26.03 4.46 -6.06
CA ALA A 227 -26.96 3.80 -6.99
C ALA A 227 -26.36 3.76 -8.39
N PRO A 228 -26.59 2.67 -9.14
CA PRO A 228 -26.10 2.52 -10.51
C PRO A 228 -26.45 3.74 -11.33
N LYS A 229 -25.45 4.41 -11.86
CA LYS A 229 -25.68 5.59 -12.70
C LYS A 229 -26.05 5.15 -14.11
N THR A 230 -26.81 6.00 -14.77
CA THR A 230 -27.07 5.88 -16.22
C THR A 230 -25.82 6.21 -17.05
N SER A 231 -24.76 6.72 -16.44
CA SER A 231 -23.50 7.03 -17.11
C SER A 231 -22.81 5.73 -17.57
N LYS A 232 -22.26 5.74 -18.76
CA LYS A 232 -21.49 4.62 -19.31
C LYS A 232 -19.99 4.93 -19.22
N LYS A 233 -19.52 5.23 -17.98
CA LYS A 233 -18.11 5.56 -17.73
C LYS A 233 -17.35 4.36 -17.21
N ILE A 234 -16.16 4.18 -17.76
CA ILE A 234 -15.22 3.10 -17.44
C ILE A 234 -13.95 3.74 -16.86
N LEU A 235 -13.55 3.31 -15.68
CA LEU A 235 -12.21 3.63 -15.16
C LEU A 235 -11.25 2.50 -15.55
N PHE A 236 -10.21 2.84 -16.29
CA PHE A 236 -9.17 1.90 -16.66
C PHE A 236 -7.87 2.25 -15.91
N THR A 237 -7.49 1.44 -14.93
CA THR A 237 -6.26 1.65 -14.19
C THR A 237 -5.09 0.90 -14.83
N LEU A 238 -4.09 1.67 -15.26
CA LEU A 238 -2.91 1.18 -15.94
C LEU A 238 -1.84 0.78 -14.92
N GLN A 239 -1.18 -0.36 -15.15
CA GLN A 239 -0.10 -0.86 -14.32
C GLN A 239 1.28 -0.62 -14.94
N ILE A 240 1.41 0.43 -15.73
CA ILE A 240 2.68 0.86 -16.32
C ILE A 240 3.47 1.60 -15.24
N THR A 241 4.61 1.07 -14.82
CA THR A 241 5.45 1.65 -13.77
C THR A 241 6.92 1.69 -14.15
N ALA A 242 7.68 2.58 -13.50
CA ALA A 242 9.12 2.67 -13.68
C ALA A 242 9.90 1.57 -12.91
N ASP A 243 9.23 0.69 -12.19
CA ASP A 243 9.84 -0.38 -11.43
C ASP A 243 10.60 -1.35 -12.33
N PHE A 244 11.78 -1.74 -11.88
CA PHE A 244 12.68 -2.59 -12.69
C PHE A 244 12.02 -3.91 -13.13
N HIS A 245 11.23 -4.51 -12.27
CA HIS A 245 10.56 -5.78 -12.55
C HIS A 245 9.42 -5.66 -13.56
N GLU A 246 8.85 -4.47 -13.73
CA GLU A 246 7.71 -4.21 -14.60
C GLU A 246 8.13 -3.67 -15.98
N LYS A 247 9.34 -3.09 -16.09
CA LYS A 247 9.81 -2.43 -17.33
C LYS A 247 9.72 -3.31 -18.57
N GLN A 248 10.07 -4.58 -18.44
CA GLN A 248 10.07 -5.54 -19.57
C GLN A 248 8.66 -5.81 -20.12
N PHE A 249 7.62 -5.53 -19.34
CA PHE A 249 6.23 -5.80 -19.72
C PHE A 249 5.47 -4.54 -20.15
N ASN A 250 5.97 -3.35 -19.81
CA ASN A 250 5.27 -2.09 -20.02
C ASN A 250 4.91 -1.84 -21.49
N GLU A 251 5.80 -2.15 -22.44
CA GLU A 251 5.52 -1.97 -23.86
C GLU A 251 4.42 -2.91 -24.35
N GLN A 252 4.44 -4.15 -23.88
CA GLN A 252 3.40 -5.13 -24.21
C GLN A 252 2.04 -4.68 -23.65
N TYR A 253 2.01 -4.15 -22.43
CA TYR A 253 0.79 -3.59 -21.84
C TYR A 253 0.21 -2.46 -22.68
N VAL A 254 1.06 -1.52 -23.09
CA VAL A 254 0.61 -0.42 -23.95
C VAL A 254 0.00 -0.94 -25.24
N GLN A 255 0.62 -1.94 -25.89
CA GLN A 255 0.12 -2.53 -27.12
C GLN A 255 -1.21 -3.26 -26.92
N ILE A 256 -1.35 -4.04 -25.85
CA ILE A 256 -2.59 -4.74 -25.52
C ILE A 256 -3.72 -3.74 -25.30
N VAL A 257 -3.49 -2.72 -24.46
CA VAL A 257 -4.51 -1.72 -24.15
C VAL A 257 -4.91 -0.94 -25.39
N LYS A 258 -3.91 -0.49 -26.18
CA LYS A 258 -4.14 0.25 -27.41
C LYS A 258 -5.02 -0.57 -28.38
N LYS A 259 -4.63 -1.79 -28.65
CA LYS A 259 -5.36 -2.69 -29.55
C LYS A 259 -6.76 -2.99 -29.03
N LEU A 260 -6.92 -3.25 -27.72
CA LEU A 260 -8.23 -3.50 -27.11
C LEU A 260 -9.20 -2.33 -27.35
N ILE A 261 -8.71 -1.09 -27.20
CA ILE A 261 -9.55 0.10 -27.41
C ILE A 261 -9.82 0.35 -28.89
N GLU A 262 -8.81 0.24 -29.74
CA GLU A 262 -8.94 0.45 -31.20
C GLU A 262 -9.92 -0.55 -31.84
N ASP A 263 -9.80 -1.84 -31.52
CA ASP A 263 -10.68 -2.89 -32.04
C ASP A 263 -12.16 -2.72 -31.56
N ASN A 264 -12.38 -2.06 -30.43
CA ASN A 264 -13.72 -1.79 -29.89
C ASN A 264 -14.21 -0.35 -30.09
N ALA A 265 -13.45 0.53 -30.76
CA ALA A 265 -13.74 1.97 -30.86
C ALA A 265 -15.14 2.26 -31.40
N GLN A 266 -15.54 1.60 -32.49
CA GLN A 266 -16.87 1.77 -33.07
C GLN A 266 -17.99 1.39 -32.09
N PHE A 267 -17.87 0.29 -31.39
CA PHE A 267 -18.85 -0.15 -30.37
C PHE A 267 -18.91 0.84 -29.20
N LEU A 268 -17.78 1.30 -28.70
CA LEU A 268 -17.69 2.25 -27.58
C LEU A 268 -18.36 3.58 -27.95
N THR A 269 -18.07 4.12 -29.14
CA THR A 269 -18.66 5.36 -29.65
C THR A 269 -20.17 5.24 -29.83
N LEU A 270 -20.66 4.19 -30.54
CA LEU A 270 -22.09 4.00 -30.82
C LEU A 270 -22.91 3.81 -29.53
N ASN A 271 -22.31 3.32 -28.48
CA ASN A 271 -22.98 3.09 -27.21
C ASN A 271 -22.70 4.20 -26.18
N ASN A 272 -22.03 5.29 -26.55
CA ASN A 272 -21.68 6.43 -25.70
C ASN A 272 -20.90 6.02 -24.42
N TYR A 273 -19.94 5.12 -24.55
CA TYR A 273 -19.00 4.82 -23.46
C TYR A 273 -17.91 5.90 -23.39
N GLU A 274 -17.56 6.29 -22.17
CA GLU A 274 -16.42 7.15 -21.88
C GLU A 274 -15.38 6.34 -21.09
N ILE A 275 -14.11 6.42 -21.48
CA ILE A 275 -13.00 5.74 -20.80
C ILE A 275 -12.10 6.78 -20.14
N ILE A 276 -11.89 6.63 -18.84
CA ILE A 276 -10.95 7.42 -18.07
C ILE A 276 -9.75 6.52 -17.76
N PHE A 277 -8.61 6.81 -18.36
CA PHE A 277 -7.36 6.17 -18.03
C PHE A 277 -6.73 6.82 -16.80
N ARG A 278 -6.19 5.98 -15.93
CA ARG A 278 -5.41 6.40 -14.78
C ARG A 278 -4.09 5.64 -14.74
N HIS A 279 -3.00 6.38 -14.76
CA HIS A 279 -1.68 5.80 -14.58
C HIS A 279 -1.45 5.38 -13.12
N HIS A 280 -0.58 4.40 -12.94
CA HIS A 280 -0.07 4.05 -11.62
C HIS A 280 0.66 5.25 -11.00
N PRO A 281 0.60 5.49 -9.66
CA PRO A 281 1.30 6.61 -9.02
C PRO A 281 2.82 6.67 -9.28
N ARG A 282 3.45 5.53 -9.60
CA ARG A 282 4.88 5.42 -9.97
C ARG A 282 5.13 5.52 -11.48
N TYR A 283 4.15 5.94 -12.26
CA TYR A 283 4.34 6.22 -13.68
C TYR A 283 5.23 7.43 -13.87
N SER A 284 6.18 7.34 -14.80
CA SER A 284 7.07 8.43 -15.17
C SER A 284 7.15 8.53 -16.68
N VAL A 285 6.77 9.69 -17.21
CA VAL A 285 6.83 9.98 -18.68
C VAL A 285 8.23 9.75 -19.27
N SER A 286 9.28 9.99 -18.48
CA SER A 286 10.67 9.79 -18.91
C SER A 286 11.17 8.36 -18.87
N GLN A 287 10.47 7.46 -18.16
CA GLN A 287 10.94 6.09 -17.90
C GLN A 287 9.95 5.00 -18.35
N CYS A 288 8.72 5.38 -18.66
CA CYS A 288 7.68 4.46 -19.09
C CYS A 288 7.21 4.77 -20.50
N PRO A 289 6.79 3.76 -21.29
CA PRO A 289 6.19 4.00 -22.60
C PRO A 289 4.86 4.76 -22.44
N GLU A 290 4.59 5.65 -23.39
CA GLU A 290 3.38 6.46 -23.39
C GLU A 290 2.22 5.71 -24.09
N LEU A 291 1.07 5.66 -23.46
CA LEU A 291 -0.15 5.20 -24.09
C LEU A 291 -0.81 6.37 -24.84
N LYS A 292 -0.76 6.32 -26.18
CA LYS A 292 -1.41 7.30 -27.06
C LYS A 292 -2.64 6.67 -27.72
N ILE A 293 -3.79 7.22 -27.40
CA ILE A 293 -5.06 6.85 -28.01
C ILE A 293 -5.80 8.14 -28.37
N GLU A 294 -6.01 8.36 -29.66
CA GLU A 294 -6.64 9.57 -30.20
C GLU A 294 -8.13 9.26 -30.49
N ASN A 295 -8.96 9.33 -29.45
CA ASN A 295 -10.40 9.14 -29.54
C ASN A 295 -11.11 10.07 -28.58
N ASP A 296 -12.20 10.71 -28.99
CA ASP A 296 -12.96 11.69 -28.20
C ASP A 296 -13.59 11.08 -26.94
N PHE A 297 -13.80 9.77 -26.89
CA PHE A 297 -14.34 9.06 -25.73
C PHE A 297 -13.24 8.67 -24.70
N VAL A 298 -11.98 9.02 -24.94
CA VAL A 298 -10.84 8.69 -24.08
C VAL A 298 -10.32 9.94 -23.35
N SER A 299 -10.10 9.85 -22.07
CA SER A 299 -9.47 10.89 -21.25
C SER A 299 -8.48 10.29 -20.25
N PHE A 300 -7.63 11.14 -19.68
CA PHE A 300 -6.68 10.77 -18.62
C PHE A 300 -6.91 11.60 -17.37
N ASP A 301 -7.07 10.96 -16.23
CA ASP A 301 -7.11 11.63 -14.93
C ASP A 301 -6.17 10.98 -13.92
N ASN A 302 -5.04 11.63 -13.69
CA ASN A 302 -4.02 11.21 -12.72
C ASN A 302 -4.04 12.03 -11.42
N LYS A 303 -4.93 13.03 -11.31
CA LYS A 303 -4.96 13.99 -10.19
C LYS A 303 -6.06 13.70 -9.20
N THR A 304 -7.25 13.39 -9.67
CA THR A 304 -8.41 13.11 -8.81
C THR A 304 -8.14 11.85 -7.99
N PRO A 305 -8.39 11.83 -6.67
CA PRO A 305 -8.26 10.61 -5.86
C PRO A 305 -9.09 9.46 -6.45
N ILE A 306 -8.57 8.23 -6.40
CA ILE A 306 -9.22 7.08 -7.05
C ILE A 306 -10.65 6.85 -6.54
N LEU A 307 -10.90 6.98 -5.25
CA LEU A 307 -12.23 6.79 -4.67
C LEU A 307 -13.23 7.85 -5.17
N ASP A 308 -12.75 9.06 -5.49
CA ASP A 308 -13.58 10.13 -6.06
C ASP A 308 -13.92 9.82 -7.53
N LEU A 309 -12.94 9.36 -8.32
CA LEU A 309 -13.18 8.88 -9.70
C LEU A 309 -14.19 7.74 -9.73
N LEU A 310 -14.06 6.78 -8.83
CA LEU A 310 -14.97 5.64 -8.72
C LEU A 310 -16.42 6.06 -8.43
N ASN A 311 -16.65 7.27 -7.88
CA ASN A 311 -18.01 7.78 -7.69
C ASN A 311 -18.75 8.01 -9.01
N ASP A 312 -18.06 8.16 -10.12
CA ASP A 312 -18.64 8.56 -11.41
C ASP A 312 -18.58 7.49 -12.49
N VAL A 313 -18.03 6.31 -12.18
CA VAL A 313 -17.90 5.20 -13.14
C VAL A 313 -18.79 4.01 -12.79
N ASN A 314 -19.06 3.19 -13.78
CA ASN A 314 -19.89 1.99 -13.67
C ASN A 314 -19.06 0.70 -13.74
N VAL A 315 -17.91 0.75 -14.39
CA VAL A 315 -17.06 -0.41 -14.61
C VAL A 315 -15.63 -0.01 -14.36
N HIS A 316 -14.89 -0.86 -13.68
CA HIS A 316 -13.46 -0.76 -13.53
C HIS A 316 -12.80 -1.82 -14.43
N ILE A 317 -11.71 -1.46 -15.11
CA ILE A 317 -10.88 -2.39 -15.90
C ILE A 317 -9.44 -2.30 -15.46
N THR A 318 -8.79 -3.43 -15.29
CA THR A 318 -7.36 -3.50 -14.96
C THR A 318 -6.79 -4.88 -15.29
N PHE A 319 -5.45 -5.02 -15.25
CA PHE A 319 -4.80 -6.33 -15.30
C PHE A 319 -4.88 -7.03 -13.93
N ASN A 320 -4.16 -6.53 -12.93
CA ASN A 320 -4.13 -7.12 -11.58
C ASN A 320 -3.97 -6.06 -10.47
N SER A 321 -4.47 -4.84 -10.67
CA SER A 321 -4.32 -3.74 -9.72
C SER A 321 -5.15 -3.93 -8.45
N THR A 322 -4.58 -3.46 -7.33
CA THR A 322 -5.31 -3.33 -6.05
C THR A 322 -6.48 -2.37 -6.10
N SER A 323 -6.54 -1.49 -7.10
CA SER A 323 -7.70 -0.61 -7.36
C SER A 323 -9.01 -1.38 -7.60
N SER A 324 -8.93 -2.68 -7.92
CA SER A 324 -10.09 -3.57 -7.96
C SER A 324 -10.79 -3.72 -6.61
N LEU A 325 -10.03 -3.63 -5.50
CA LEU A 325 -10.61 -3.63 -4.16
C LEU A 325 -11.26 -2.29 -3.84
N ASP A 326 -10.65 -1.17 -4.27
CA ASP A 326 -11.24 0.16 -4.15
C ASP A 326 -12.56 0.25 -4.94
N ALA A 327 -12.59 -0.33 -6.15
CA ALA A 327 -13.81 -0.43 -6.96
C ALA A 327 -14.87 -1.30 -6.27
N ALA A 328 -14.48 -2.45 -5.74
CA ALA A 328 -15.39 -3.36 -5.05
C ALA A 328 -16.02 -2.73 -3.80
N MET A 329 -15.27 -1.96 -3.01
CA MET A 329 -15.83 -1.19 -1.88
C MET A 329 -16.96 -0.23 -2.30
N LYS A 330 -16.93 0.27 -3.53
CA LYS A 330 -17.96 1.11 -4.13
C LYS A 330 -19.06 0.32 -4.82
N GLY A 331 -19.00 -1.01 -4.78
CA GLY A 331 -19.91 -1.87 -5.51
C GLY A 331 -19.69 -1.82 -7.02
N ILE A 332 -18.49 -1.47 -7.50
CA ILE A 332 -18.19 -1.37 -8.93
C ILE A 332 -17.50 -2.66 -9.38
N PRO A 333 -18.11 -3.42 -10.33
CA PRO A 333 -17.50 -4.62 -10.85
C PRO A 333 -16.21 -4.32 -11.62
N THR A 334 -15.19 -5.15 -11.42
CA THR A 334 -13.93 -5.08 -12.15
C THR A 334 -13.91 -6.15 -13.24
N ILE A 335 -13.61 -5.75 -14.47
CA ILE A 335 -13.21 -6.64 -15.56
C ILE A 335 -11.68 -6.74 -15.52
N PHE A 336 -11.18 -7.96 -15.40
CA PHE A 336 -9.76 -8.22 -15.45
C PHE A 336 -9.28 -8.54 -16.85
N ILE A 337 -8.07 -8.09 -17.22
CA ILE A 337 -7.43 -8.45 -18.47
C ILE A 337 -6.47 -9.61 -18.20
N ASP A 338 -6.69 -10.74 -18.89
CA ASP A 338 -5.89 -11.96 -18.82
C ASP A 338 -5.36 -12.32 -20.21
N MET A 339 -4.74 -11.35 -20.86
CA MET A 339 -4.15 -11.47 -22.21
C MET A 339 -2.62 -11.59 -22.16
N HIS A 340 -2.03 -11.64 -20.99
CA HIS A 340 -0.58 -11.66 -20.81
C HIS A 340 -0.17 -12.35 -19.51
N ASP A 341 0.61 -13.42 -19.64
CA ASP A 341 1.36 -14.04 -18.55
C ASP A 341 2.72 -13.31 -18.40
N PRO A 342 3.24 -13.01 -17.19
CA PRO A 342 2.88 -13.61 -15.89
C PRO A 342 1.91 -12.79 -15.05
N GLN A 343 1.28 -11.75 -15.56
CA GLN A 343 0.43 -10.86 -14.76
C GLN A 343 -1.06 -11.26 -14.80
N SER A 344 -1.32 -12.54 -14.98
CA SER A 344 -2.67 -13.06 -14.90
C SER A 344 -3.33 -12.74 -13.54
N PRO A 345 -4.58 -12.28 -13.52
CA PRO A 345 -5.34 -12.06 -12.29
C PRO A 345 -5.68 -13.37 -11.58
N ASN A 346 -5.49 -14.51 -12.23
CA ASN A 346 -5.97 -15.81 -11.76
C ASN A 346 -5.43 -16.20 -10.40
N GLU A 347 -4.12 -16.08 -10.18
CA GLU A 347 -3.52 -16.56 -8.93
C GLU A 347 -3.97 -15.74 -7.72
N ILE A 348 -3.97 -14.44 -7.81
CA ILE A 348 -4.29 -13.57 -6.67
C ILE A 348 -5.80 -13.40 -6.52
N PHE A 349 -6.47 -12.88 -7.56
CA PHE A 349 -7.87 -12.46 -7.43
C PHE A 349 -8.84 -13.64 -7.48
N PHE A 350 -8.64 -14.62 -8.37
CA PHE A 350 -9.57 -15.73 -8.49
C PHE A 350 -9.23 -16.90 -7.58
N ASN A 351 -7.95 -17.27 -7.45
CA ASN A 351 -7.57 -18.42 -6.62
C ASN A 351 -7.46 -18.09 -5.13
N GLN A 352 -6.79 -17.00 -4.76
CA GLN A 352 -6.59 -16.69 -3.35
C GLN A 352 -7.73 -15.85 -2.77
N TYR A 353 -8.12 -14.78 -3.44
CA TYR A 353 -9.14 -13.86 -2.93
C TYR A 353 -10.57 -14.28 -3.26
N LYS A 354 -10.74 -15.24 -4.19
CA LYS A 354 -12.08 -15.73 -4.58
C LYS A 354 -12.98 -14.61 -5.10
N TYR A 355 -12.47 -13.78 -6.02
CA TYR A 355 -13.28 -12.76 -6.67
C TYR A 355 -14.56 -13.38 -7.23
N PRO A 356 -15.75 -12.82 -6.93
CA PRO A 356 -17.02 -13.52 -7.18
C PRO A 356 -17.40 -13.61 -8.65
N LEU A 357 -16.90 -12.68 -9.50
CA LEU A 357 -17.31 -12.55 -10.90
C LEU A 357 -16.22 -13.10 -11.83
N LYS A 358 -16.04 -14.42 -11.82
CA LYS A 358 -14.98 -15.11 -12.57
C LYS A 358 -15.09 -14.98 -14.09
N ASP A 359 -16.30 -14.67 -14.59
CA ASP A 359 -16.56 -14.50 -16.02
C ASP A 359 -16.23 -13.09 -16.54
N LEU A 360 -15.90 -12.14 -15.63
CA LEU A 360 -15.51 -10.80 -16.01
C LEU A 360 -14.01 -10.72 -16.34
N VAL A 361 -13.63 -11.44 -17.40
CA VAL A 361 -12.23 -11.54 -17.85
C VAL A 361 -12.17 -11.31 -19.36
N ILE A 362 -11.28 -10.42 -19.79
CA ILE A 362 -10.92 -10.20 -21.18
C ILE A 362 -9.75 -11.11 -21.53
N LYS A 363 -9.97 -12.09 -22.41
CA LYS A 363 -8.95 -13.00 -22.95
C LYS A 363 -8.61 -12.67 -24.39
N ASP A 364 -9.54 -12.02 -25.09
CA ASP A 364 -9.34 -11.48 -26.44
C ASP A 364 -10.05 -10.12 -26.58
N ASN A 365 -9.80 -9.42 -27.70
CA ASN A 365 -10.35 -8.08 -27.90
C ASN A 365 -11.87 -8.02 -28.02
N GLU A 366 -12.53 -9.12 -28.44
CA GLU A 366 -13.98 -9.15 -28.62
C GLU A 366 -14.73 -9.30 -27.28
N ASP A 367 -14.06 -9.81 -26.26
CA ASP A 367 -14.65 -10.00 -24.93
C ASP A 367 -15.14 -8.69 -24.32
N LEU A 368 -14.42 -7.57 -24.54
CA LEU A 368 -14.82 -6.26 -24.01
C LEU A 368 -16.25 -5.88 -24.42
N LYS A 369 -16.56 -5.97 -25.72
CA LYS A 369 -17.89 -5.69 -26.26
C LYS A 369 -18.96 -6.61 -25.65
N LYS A 370 -18.68 -7.89 -25.55
CA LYS A 370 -19.59 -8.91 -24.99
C LYS A 370 -19.88 -8.63 -23.50
N LEU A 371 -18.86 -8.32 -22.71
CA LEU A 371 -18.99 -8.03 -21.29
C LEU A 371 -19.76 -6.73 -21.05
N LEU A 372 -19.43 -5.65 -21.76
CA LEU A 372 -20.14 -4.37 -21.65
C LEU A 372 -21.61 -4.46 -22.11
N THR A 373 -21.91 -5.27 -23.10
CA THR A 373 -23.29 -5.55 -23.49
C THR A 373 -24.06 -6.28 -22.38
N GLY A 374 -23.39 -7.21 -21.68
CA GLY A 374 -23.97 -7.91 -20.54
C GLY A 374 -24.36 -6.98 -19.38
N PHE A 375 -23.66 -5.86 -19.20
CA PHE A 375 -23.96 -4.87 -18.16
C PHE A 375 -25.18 -3.98 -18.48
N GLN A 376 -25.72 -4.03 -19.69
CA GLN A 376 -26.97 -3.33 -20.03
C GLN A 376 -28.20 -4.00 -19.38
N ASN A 377 -28.09 -5.26 -18.95
CA ASN A 377 -29.12 -5.90 -18.13
C ASN A 377 -28.99 -5.39 -16.69
N LYS A 378 -29.95 -4.56 -16.27
CA LYS A 378 -29.92 -3.88 -14.96
C LYS A 378 -29.90 -4.87 -13.79
N GLU A 379 -30.75 -5.88 -13.79
CA GLU A 379 -30.82 -6.84 -12.68
C GLU A 379 -29.51 -7.61 -12.51
N LYS A 380 -28.90 -8.01 -13.62
CA LYS A 380 -27.60 -8.68 -13.63
C LYS A 380 -26.52 -7.74 -13.13
N TYR A 381 -26.50 -6.48 -13.56
CA TYR A 381 -25.54 -5.48 -13.12
C TYR A 381 -25.67 -5.21 -11.62
N ASP A 382 -26.88 -5.00 -11.10
CA ASP A 382 -27.15 -4.77 -9.68
C ASP A 382 -26.69 -5.97 -8.81
N SER A 383 -26.91 -7.19 -9.32
CA SER A 383 -26.39 -8.41 -8.67
C SER A 383 -24.85 -8.43 -8.62
N TYR A 384 -24.19 -8.00 -9.68
CA TYR A 384 -22.74 -7.89 -9.72
C TYR A 384 -22.21 -6.86 -8.72
N CYS A 385 -22.81 -5.67 -8.67
CA CYS A 385 -22.47 -4.61 -7.73
C CYS A 385 -22.55 -5.10 -6.29
N LYS A 386 -23.65 -5.79 -5.93
CA LYS A 386 -23.82 -6.39 -4.61
C LYS A 386 -22.74 -7.43 -4.31
N SER A 387 -22.51 -8.36 -5.24
CA SER A 387 -21.56 -9.45 -5.03
C SER A 387 -20.13 -8.96 -4.79
N VAL A 388 -19.69 -7.94 -5.52
CA VAL A 388 -18.34 -7.39 -5.33
C VAL A 388 -18.22 -6.56 -4.06
N HIS A 389 -19.29 -5.86 -3.66
CA HIS A 389 -19.32 -5.12 -2.40
C HIS A 389 -19.23 -6.07 -1.21
N ASP A 390 -20.10 -7.10 -1.17
CA ASP A 390 -20.07 -8.13 -0.12
C ASP A 390 -18.71 -8.84 -0.03
N TRP A 391 -18.09 -9.10 -1.17
CA TRP A 391 -16.73 -9.66 -1.22
C TRP A 391 -15.68 -8.72 -0.65
N SER A 392 -15.80 -7.42 -0.89
CA SER A 392 -14.84 -6.44 -0.37
C SER A 392 -14.86 -6.35 1.16
N ASP A 393 -15.98 -6.65 1.79
CA ASP A 393 -16.15 -6.60 3.25
C ASP A 393 -15.34 -7.67 4.01
N GLU A 394 -14.93 -8.76 3.36
CA GLU A 394 -14.00 -9.72 3.94
C GLU A 394 -12.54 -9.23 3.92
N LEU A 395 -12.21 -8.34 2.98
CA LEU A 395 -10.86 -7.85 2.72
C LEU A 395 -10.59 -6.50 3.38
N TYR A 396 -11.54 -5.57 3.24
CA TYR A 396 -11.43 -4.20 3.75
C TYR A 396 -12.59 -3.92 4.72
N GLN A 397 -12.39 -4.29 5.98
CA GLN A 397 -13.39 -4.09 7.03
C GLN A 397 -13.36 -2.68 7.60
N ASP A 398 -14.42 -2.29 8.30
CA ASP A 398 -14.45 -1.05 9.04
C ASP A 398 -13.40 -1.05 10.14
N PHE A 399 -12.78 0.10 10.39
CA PHE A 399 -11.78 0.25 11.45
C PHE A 399 -12.45 0.10 12.82
N ASP A 400 -12.06 -0.94 13.55
CA ASP A 400 -12.52 -1.23 14.90
C ASP A 400 -11.64 -0.47 15.91
N GLU A 401 -12.08 0.74 16.24
CA GLU A 401 -11.39 1.61 17.18
C GLU A 401 -11.28 1.01 18.57
N SER A 402 -12.33 0.35 19.04
CA SER A 402 -12.35 -0.28 20.36
C SER A 402 -11.33 -1.39 20.47
N LYS A 403 -11.25 -2.25 19.46
CA LYS A 403 -10.28 -3.34 19.38
C LYS A 403 -8.85 -2.81 19.29
N PHE A 404 -8.61 -1.81 18.45
CA PHE A 404 -7.30 -1.18 18.35
C PHE A 404 -6.88 -0.53 19.66
N LYS A 405 -7.77 0.23 20.31
CA LYS A 405 -7.54 0.85 21.61
C LYS A 405 -7.18 -0.16 22.69
N ASN A 406 -7.99 -1.22 22.85
CA ASN A 406 -7.74 -2.24 23.86
C ASN A 406 -6.39 -2.91 23.66
N PHE A 407 -6.09 -3.33 22.42
CA PHE A 407 -4.80 -3.89 22.07
C PHE A 407 -3.63 -2.93 22.39
N LEU A 408 -3.77 -1.66 22.04
CA LEU A 408 -2.73 -0.67 22.25
C LEU A 408 -2.47 -0.44 23.75
N LEU A 409 -3.53 -0.26 24.54
CA LEU A 409 -3.41 -0.03 25.99
C LEU A 409 -2.86 -1.25 26.73
N GLU A 410 -3.29 -2.46 26.38
CA GLU A 410 -2.71 -3.70 26.93
C GLU A 410 -1.21 -3.80 26.62
N THR A 411 -0.81 -3.48 25.39
CA THR A 411 0.58 -3.49 24.95
C THR A 411 1.44 -2.47 25.71
N ILE A 412 0.91 -1.26 25.93
CA ILE A 412 1.59 -0.19 26.68
C ILE A 412 1.75 -0.57 28.14
N ASN A 413 0.70 -1.08 28.79
CA ASN A 413 0.71 -1.46 30.20
C ASN A 413 1.62 -2.68 30.46
N PHE A 414 1.67 -3.62 29.52
CA PHE A 414 2.59 -4.77 29.63
C PHE A 414 4.06 -4.32 29.67
N ASN A 415 4.41 -3.35 28.85
CA ASN A 415 5.76 -2.81 28.80
C ASN A 415 6.14 -1.92 30.01
N ASP A 416 5.17 -1.42 30.78
CA ASP A 416 5.42 -0.71 32.04
C ASP A 416 5.78 -1.65 33.21
N ASN A 417 5.38 -2.92 33.10
CA ASN A 417 5.58 -3.93 34.14
C ASN A 417 6.75 -4.89 33.84
N ALA A 418 7.40 -4.77 32.69
CA ALA A 418 8.54 -5.58 32.26
C ALA A 418 9.86 -4.82 32.38
#